data_aeadc40b01d02996a74d00b6675f5351
#
_entry.id   aeadc40b01d02996a74d00b6675f5351
#
_cell.length_a   1.000
_cell.length_b   1.000
_cell.length_c   1.000
_cell.angle_alpha   90.00
_cell.angle_beta   90.00
_cell.angle_gamma   90.00
#
_symmetry.space_group_name_H-M   'P 1'
#
loop_
_entity.id
_entity.type
_entity.pdbx_description
1 polymer ?
#
loop_
_entity_poly.entity_id
_entity_poly.type
_entity_poly.pdbx_seq_one_letter_code
_entity_poly.pdbx_strand_id
1 'polypeptide(L)'
;MTKRPRLAINGFGRIGRTITKLNMKYQKFDLVLINDINPNCDNLAYLLNYDSTYGRLPQPVQSLDNKMLFGRNSVTVTSVCDLQQISWGSLDVDVLIDSSGVSSNVAVAKDLTKREAVRKVVVTHSSSD
;
A
#
# COMPACT_ATOMS: atom_id res chain seq x y z
N MET A 1 18.12 7.75 16.41
CA MET A 1 17.47 6.68 15.67
C MET A 1 16.84 7.20 14.40
N THR A 2 17.17 6.58 13.30
CA THR A 2 16.63 7.00 12.01
C THR A 2 15.21 6.45 11.86
N LYS A 3 14.26 7.33 11.68
CA LYS A 3 12.88 6.95 11.46
C LYS A 3 12.73 6.37 10.05
N ARG A 4 12.04 5.23 9.93
CA ARG A 4 11.77 4.65 8.61
C ARG A 4 10.75 5.50 7.87
N PRO A 5 10.90 5.65 6.55
CA PRO A 5 9.87 6.33 5.76
C PRO A 5 8.53 5.59 5.86
N ARG A 6 7.47 6.36 5.90
CA ARG A 6 6.11 5.82 5.98
C ARG A 6 5.59 5.58 4.57
N LEU A 7 5.11 4.36 4.33
CA LEU A 7 4.77 3.85 3.01
C LEU A 7 3.27 3.61 2.90
N ALA A 8 2.69 4.04 1.79
CA ALA A 8 1.34 3.66 1.39
C ALA A 8 1.41 2.97 0.04
N ILE A 9 0.55 1.98 -0.18
CA ILE A 9 0.46 1.25 -1.43
C ILE A 9 -0.95 1.38 -1.98
N ASN A 10 -1.08 1.83 -3.22
CA ASN A 10 -2.34 1.84 -3.94
C ASN A 10 -2.30 0.74 -5.00
N GLY A 11 -3.21 -0.21 -4.87
CA GLY A 11 -3.25 -1.38 -5.73
C GLY A 11 -2.51 -2.56 -5.12
N PHE A 12 -3.27 -3.51 -4.62
CA PHE A 12 -2.70 -4.66 -3.92
C PHE A 12 -2.74 -5.92 -4.80
N GLY A 13 -2.36 -5.73 -6.07
CA GLY A 13 -2.15 -6.82 -7.00
C GLY A 13 -0.79 -7.47 -6.79
N ARG A 14 -0.29 -8.12 -7.83
CA ARG A 14 0.97 -8.86 -7.72
C ARG A 14 2.13 -7.98 -7.30
N ILE A 15 2.25 -6.78 -7.90
CA ILE A 15 3.36 -5.88 -7.58
C ILE A 15 3.24 -5.36 -6.16
N GLY A 16 2.04 -4.89 -5.76
CA GLY A 16 1.84 -4.39 -4.41
C GLY A 16 2.11 -5.44 -3.34
N ARG A 17 1.67 -6.68 -3.58
CA ARG A 17 1.94 -7.79 -2.67
C ARG A 17 3.42 -8.13 -2.61
N THR A 18 4.12 -8.09 -3.75
CA THR A 18 5.56 -8.34 -3.79
C THR A 18 6.31 -7.30 -2.97
N ILE A 19 5.97 -6.02 -3.14
CA ILE A 19 6.59 -4.93 -2.39
C ILE A 19 6.34 -5.12 -0.89
N THR A 20 5.11 -5.49 -0.52
CA THR A 20 4.77 -5.73 0.89
C THR A 20 5.62 -6.87 1.48
N LYS A 21 5.76 -7.97 0.76
CA LYS A 21 6.58 -9.09 1.23
C LYS A 21 8.05 -8.72 1.37
N LEU A 22 8.58 -7.96 0.41
CA LEU A 22 9.95 -7.48 0.49
C LEU A 22 10.14 -6.57 1.70
N ASN A 23 9.16 -5.70 1.96
CA ASN A 23 9.25 -4.84 3.13
C ASN A 23 9.16 -5.63 4.44
N MET A 24 8.36 -6.69 4.48
CA MET A 24 8.31 -7.55 5.66
C MET A 24 9.67 -8.18 5.94
N LYS A 25 10.40 -8.53 4.89
CA LYS A 25 11.72 -9.16 5.01
C LYS A 25 12.80 -8.15 5.41
N TYR A 26 12.85 -7.02 4.73
CA TYR A 26 13.94 -6.05 4.88
C TYR A 26 13.62 -4.90 5.81
N GLN A 27 12.35 -4.65 6.09
CA GLN A 27 11.86 -3.64 7.04
C GLN A 27 12.46 -2.24 6.81
N LYS A 28 12.48 -1.82 5.55
CA LYS A 28 13.02 -0.50 5.18
C LYS A 28 12.00 0.62 5.34
N PHE A 29 10.70 0.29 5.36
CA PHE A 29 9.61 1.24 5.44
C PHE A 29 8.64 0.84 6.54
N ASP A 30 7.94 1.83 7.09
CA ASP A 30 6.75 1.59 7.91
C ASP A 30 5.54 1.60 6.99
N LEU A 31 4.98 0.44 6.70
CA LEU A 31 3.78 0.33 5.90
C LEU A 31 2.58 0.78 6.74
N VAL A 32 1.86 1.80 6.28
CA VAL A 32 0.78 2.40 7.06
C VAL A 32 -0.58 2.31 6.38
N LEU A 33 -0.62 2.13 5.06
CA LEU A 33 -1.86 2.11 4.30
C LEU A 33 -1.75 1.19 3.10
N ILE A 34 -2.78 0.39 2.89
CA ILE A 34 -3.01 -0.34 1.64
C ILE A 34 -4.38 0.07 1.15
N ASN A 35 -4.46 0.57 -0.08
CA ASN A 35 -5.72 0.87 -0.73
C ASN A 35 -5.89 -0.02 -1.96
N ASP A 36 -7.06 -0.61 -2.11
CA ASP A 36 -7.42 -1.39 -3.29
C ASP A 36 -8.91 -1.27 -3.53
N ILE A 37 -9.34 -1.31 -4.78
CA ILE A 37 -10.76 -1.23 -5.11
C ILE A 37 -11.54 -2.45 -4.62
N ASN A 38 -10.85 -3.56 -4.35
CA ASN A 38 -11.47 -4.71 -3.71
C ASN A 38 -11.75 -4.40 -2.25
N PRO A 39 -13.02 -4.32 -1.83
CA PRO A 39 -13.35 -3.93 -0.46
C PRO A 39 -13.18 -5.05 0.57
N ASN A 40 -12.85 -6.25 0.12
CA ASN A 40 -12.76 -7.41 1.01
C ASN A 40 -11.34 -7.54 1.56
N CYS A 41 -11.12 -6.98 2.75
CA CYS A 41 -9.83 -7.01 3.42
C CYS A 41 -9.36 -8.44 3.70
N ASP A 42 -10.27 -9.34 4.06
CA ASP A 42 -9.95 -10.75 4.28
C ASP A 42 -9.38 -11.38 3.02
N ASN A 43 -9.95 -11.06 1.86
CA ASN A 43 -9.47 -11.58 0.59
C ASN A 43 -8.08 -11.05 0.26
N LEU A 44 -7.83 -9.77 0.52
CA LEU A 44 -6.50 -9.18 0.28
C LEU A 44 -5.46 -9.83 1.16
N ALA A 45 -5.78 -10.07 2.43
CA ALA A 45 -4.87 -10.77 3.35
C ALA A 45 -4.64 -12.22 2.90
N TYR A 46 -5.69 -12.89 2.45
CA TYR A 46 -5.59 -14.24 1.93
C TYR A 46 -4.62 -14.30 0.73
N LEU A 47 -4.78 -13.37 -0.21
CA LEU A 47 -3.90 -13.31 -1.38
C LEU A 47 -2.45 -13.11 -0.98
N LEU A 48 -2.20 -12.26 0.01
CA LEU A 48 -0.84 -12.02 0.49
C LEU A 48 -0.24 -13.27 1.11
N ASN A 49 -1.02 -13.97 1.94
CA ASN A 49 -0.56 -15.16 2.64
C ASN A 49 -0.23 -16.31 1.69
N TYR A 50 -1.01 -16.45 0.61
CA TYR A 50 -0.92 -17.62 -0.27
C TYR A 50 -0.34 -17.30 -1.65
N ASP A 51 0.18 -16.10 -1.84
CA ASP A 51 0.89 -15.76 -3.07
C ASP A 51 2.17 -16.58 -3.15
N SER A 52 2.37 -17.30 -4.26
CA SER A 52 3.51 -18.18 -4.42
C SER A 52 4.82 -17.44 -4.70
N THR A 53 4.74 -16.17 -5.08
CA THR A 53 5.94 -15.36 -5.30
C THR A 53 6.66 -15.15 -3.97
N TYR A 54 7.89 -15.56 -3.87
CA TYR A 54 8.70 -15.51 -2.63
C TYR A 54 8.20 -16.46 -1.52
N GLY A 55 7.30 -17.40 -1.84
CA GLY A 55 6.87 -18.42 -0.90
C GLY A 55 5.88 -17.93 0.15
N ARG A 56 5.62 -18.80 1.12
CA ARG A 56 4.73 -18.49 2.23
C ARG A 56 5.39 -17.58 3.23
N LEU A 57 4.59 -16.73 3.85
CA LEU A 57 5.07 -15.90 4.94
C LEU A 57 5.37 -16.74 6.18
N PRO A 58 6.40 -16.40 6.97
CA PRO A 58 6.71 -17.12 8.20
C PRO A 58 5.57 -17.07 9.21
N GLN A 59 4.83 -15.97 9.23
CA GLN A 59 3.62 -15.82 10.04
C GLN A 59 2.51 -15.27 9.16
N PRO A 60 1.31 -15.88 9.20
CA PRO A 60 0.19 -15.36 8.41
C PRO A 60 -0.19 -13.96 8.83
N VAL A 61 -0.52 -13.14 7.83
CA VAL A 61 -1.10 -11.83 8.06
C VAL A 61 -2.59 -12.02 8.34
N GLN A 62 -3.07 -11.43 9.41
CA GLN A 62 -4.48 -11.49 9.78
C GLN A 62 -5.19 -10.22 9.34
N SER A 63 -6.50 -10.31 9.15
CA SER A 63 -7.30 -9.14 8.86
C SER A 63 -8.36 -8.96 9.95
N LEU A 64 -8.58 -7.71 10.35
CA LEU A 64 -9.55 -7.38 11.38
C LEU A 64 -9.99 -5.93 11.20
N ASP A 65 -11.30 -5.72 11.00
CA ASP A 65 -11.89 -4.38 10.94
C ASP A 65 -11.18 -3.45 9.95
N ASN A 66 -10.99 -3.91 8.72
CA ASN A 66 -10.32 -3.17 7.65
C ASN A 66 -8.88 -2.81 7.99
N LYS A 67 -8.22 -3.70 8.72
CA LYS A 67 -6.80 -3.59 8.99
C LYS A 67 -6.14 -4.93 8.72
N MET A 68 -4.89 -4.88 8.27
CA MET A 68 -4.04 -6.06 8.22
C MET A 68 -3.08 -6.03 9.37
N LEU A 69 -2.97 -7.15 10.07
CA LEU A 69 -2.10 -7.27 11.23
C LEU A 69 -0.84 -8.02 10.85
N PHE A 70 0.29 -7.32 10.94
CA PHE A 70 1.62 -7.84 10.65
C PHE A 70 2.36 -7.97 11.98
N GLY A 71 2.10 -9.07 12.71
CA GLY A 71 2.61 -9.19 14.06
C GLY A 71 2.00 -8.13 14.97
N ARG A 72 2.82 -7.24 15.50
CA ARG A 72 2.36 -6.15 16.38
C ARG A 72 1.93 -4.91 15.61
N ASN A 73 2.25 -4.85 14.32
CA ASN A 73 1.94 -3.67 13.51
C ASN A 73 0.62 -3.86 12.81
N SER A 74 -0.19 -2.81 12.77
CA SER A 74 -1.44 -2.81 12.02
C SER A 74 -1.35 -1.83 10.86
N VAL A 75 -1.90 -2.24 9.72
CA VAL A 75 -1.92 -1.45 8.49
C VAL A 75 -3.37 -1.16 8.16
N THR A 76 -3.71 0.11 7.97
CA THR A 76 -5.06 0.50 7.56
C THR A 76 -5.30 0.07 6.12
N VAL A 77 -6.47 -0.51 5.88
CA VAL A 77 -6.89 -0.92 4.53
C VAL A 77 -8.08 -0.08 4.13
N THR A 78 -7.98 0.58 2.98
CA THR A 78 -9.07 1.37 2.43
C THR A 78 -9.45 0.82 1.06
N SER A 79 -10.64 1.20 0.60
CA SER A 79 -11.17 0.75 -0.69
C SER A 79 -11.86 1.91 -1.40
N VAL A 80 -11.06 2.91 -1.74
CA VAL A 80 -11.57 4.08 -2.45
C VAL A 80 -11.04 4.08 -3.88
N CYS A 81 -11.87 4.57 -4.81
CA CYS A 81 -11.46 4.73 -6.19
C CYS A 81 -10.65 6.00 -6.39
N ASP A 82 -10.96 7.03 -5.62
CA ASP A 82 -10.28 8.33 -5.70
C ASP A 82 -9.35 8.49 -4.49
N LEU A 83 -8.05 8.47 -4.75
CA LEU A 83 -7.04 8.59 -3.69
C LEU A 83 -7.16 9.89 -2.92
N GLN A 84 -7.80 10.92 -3.50
CA GLN A 84 -7.96 12.19 -2.80
C GLN A 84 -8.94 12.08 -1.62
N GLN A 85 -9.74 11.01 -1.56
CA GLN A 85 -10.66 10.77 -0.46
C GLN A 85 -9.99 10.21 0.79
N ILE A 86 -8.72 9.83 0.70
CA ILE A 86 -7.97 9.30 1.83
C ILE A 86 -7.51 10.45 2.72
N SER A 87 -7.58 10.26 4.02
CA SER A 87 -7.15 11.27 5.01
C SER A 87 -5.63 11.25 5.16
N TRP A 88 -4.94 11.76 4.16
CA TRP A 88 -3.48 11.71 4.11
C TRP A 88 -2.79 12.41 5.27
N GLY A 89 -3.37 13.51 5.75
CA GLY A 89 -2.75 14.27 6.83
C GLY A 89 -2.57 13.48 8.12
N SER A 90 -3.50 12.57 8.42
CA SER A 90 -3.41 11.76 9.64
C SER A 90 -2.45 10.59 9.48
N LEU A 91 -2.07 10.24 8.25
CA LEU A 91 -1.20 9.10 7.98
C LEU A 91 0.27 9.49 7.88
N ASP A 92 0.56 10.74 7.57
CA ASP A 92 1.92 11.26 7.44
C ASP A 92 2.77 10.38 6.50
N VAL A 93 2.29 10.22 5.26
CA VAL A 93 2.91 9.32 4.29
C VAL A 93 4.09 10.00 3.62
N ASP A 94 5.24 9.34 3.63
CA ASP A 94 6.43 9.81 2.92
C ASP A 94 6.43 9.35 1.47
N VAL A 95 6.06 8.09 1.23
CA VAL A 95 6.10 7.50 -0.11
C VAL A 95 4.80 6.80 -0.39
N LEU A 96 4.18 7.13 -1.52
CA LEU A 96 3.04 6.40 -2.06
C LEU A 96 3.50 5.63 -3.29
N ILE A 97 3.32 4.32 -3.27
CA ILE A 97 3.57 3.49 -4.44
C ILE A 97 2.24 3.21 -5.12
N ASP A 98 2.10 3.64 -6.36
CA ASP A 98 0.91 3.37 -7.15
C ASP A 98 1.18 2.18 -8.08
N SER A 99 0.66 1.03 -7.68
CA SER A 99 0.74 -0.22 -8.45
C SER A 99 -0.63 -0.66 -8.93
N SER A 100 -1.58 0.29 -9.05
CA SER A 100 -2.94 -0.02 -9.46
C SER A 100 -3.08 -0.33 -10.95
N GLY A 101 -2.17 0.15 -11.77
CA GLY A 101 -2.28 0.02 -13.22
C GLY A 101 -3.30 0.96 -13.83
N VAL A 102 -3.84 1.91 -13.08
CA VAL A 102 -4.86 2.83 -13.56
C VAL A 102 -4.20 4.16 -13.92
N SER A 103 -4.20 4.49 -15.22
CA SER A 103 -3.46 5.66 -15.70
C SER A 103 -4.00 6.98 -15.15
N SER A 104 -5.30 7.07 -14.88
CA SER A 104 -5.86 8.29 -14.29
C SER A 104 -5.30 8.61 -12.91
N ASN A 105 -4.78 7.61 -12.21
CA ASN A 105 -4.18 7.84 -10.89
C ASN A 105 -2.86 8.61 -10.97
N VAL A 106 -2.24 8.69 -12.13
CA VAL A 106 -1.00 9.48 -12.29
C VAL A 106 -1.27 10.95 -12.03
N ALA A 107 -2.36 11.49 -12.59
CA ALA A 107 -2.73 12.88 -12.36
C ALA A 107 -3.07 13.13 -10.89
N VAL A 108 -3.78 12.21 -10.26
CA VAL A 108 -4.12 12.30 -8.83
C VAL A 108 -2.85 12.26 -8.00
N ALA A 109 -1.91 11.38 -8.33
CA ALA A 109 -0.64 11.27 -7.63
C ALA A 109 0.16 12.57 -7.70
N LYS A 110 0.20 13.21 -8.86
CA LYS A 110 0.88 14.50 -9.02
C LYS A 110 0.23 15.57 -8.13
N ASP A 111 -1.09 15.57 -8.06
CA ASP A 111 -1.81 16.53 -7.22
C ASP A 111 -1.51 16.30 -5.73
N LEU A 112 -1.48 15.05 -5.30
CA LEU A 112 -1.15 14.71 -3.92
C LEU A 112 0.24 15.19 -3.53
N THR A 113 1.21 15.06 -4.42
CA THR A 113 2.56 15.54 -4.18
C THR A 113 2.59 17.06 -4.14
N LYS A 114 1.89 17.70 -5.08
CA LYS A 114 1.88 19.14 -5.21
C LYS A 114 1.29 19.83 -3.98
N ARG A 115 0.24 19.28 -3.40
CA ARG A 115 -0.37 19.82 -2.17
C ARG A 115 0.22 19.21 -0.90
N GLU A 116 1.32 18.51 -1.03
CA GLU A 116 2.08 17.94 0.10
C GLU A 116 1.30 16.95 0.96
N ALA A 117 0.29 16.29 0.36
CA ALA A 117 -0.41 15.20 1.05
C ALA A 117 0.50 14.01 1.25
N VAL A 118 1.37 13.74 0.26
CA VAL A 118 2.45 12.77 0.36
C VAL A 118 3.72 13.44 -0.16
N ARG A 119 4.88 12.96 0.26
CA ARG A 119 6.14 13.59 -0.14
C ARG A 119 6.60 13.12 -1.51
N LYS A 120 6.42 11.84 -1.82
CA LYS A 120 6.89 11.26 -3.06
C LYS A 120 5.93 10.20 -3.53
N VAL A 121 5.75 10.12 -4.86
CA VAL A 121 4.95 9.05 -5.47
C VAL A 121 5.83 8.28 -6.45
N VAL A 122 5.76 6.96 -6.36
CA VAL A 122 6.41 6.06 -7.31
C VAL A 122 5.31 5.29 -8.05
N VAL A 123 5.30 5.41 -9.37
CA VAL A 123 4.33 4.72 -10.23
C VAL A 123 5.02 3.53 -10.86
N THR A 124 4.45 2.35 -10.69
CA THR A 124 5.07 1.10 -11.15
C THR A 124 4.51 0.59 -12.45
N HIS A 125 3.62 1.36 -13.09
CA HIS A 125 3.00 0.98 -14.36
C HIS A 125 3.20 2.07 -15.38
N SER A 126 2.99 1.71 -16.66
CA SER A 126 3.09 2.68 -17.72
C SER A 126 1.94 3.67 -17.65
N SER A 127 2.25 4.95 -17.81
CA SER A 127 1.26 6.01 -17.86
C SER A 127 1.00 6.49 -19.28
N SER A 128 1.49 5.79 -20.25
CA SER A 128 1.57 6.30 -21.60
C SER A 128 0.38 5.95 -22.45
N ASP A 129 -0.68 5.58 -21.95
CA ASP A 129 -1.76 5.28 -22.80
C ASP A 129 -2.94 5.99 -22.73
#